data_025375a6c9bad4e344e3b99e548db39e
#
_entry.id   025375a6c9bad4e344e3b99e548db39e
#
_cell.length_a   1.000
_cell.length_b   1.000
_cell.length_c   1.000
_cell.angle_alpha   90.00
_cell.angle_beta   90.00
_cell.angle_gamma   90.00
#
_symmetry.space_group_name_H-M   'P 1'
#
loop_
_entity.id
_entity.type
_entity.pdbx_description
1 polymer ?
#
loop_
_entity_poly.entity_id
_entity_poly.type
_entity_poly.pdbx_seq_one_letter_code
_entity_poly.pdbx_strand_id
1 'polypeptide(L)'
;MQHDPILLESARQGDLAAVEKLLTLCRPGLRRIAQSQCASSVDPDDAVQESLLLIYRRIGALRTIAAFPAWTFSIVRRECQRLLRSMRGQVELPESDHPIFTYTDRFDLRRDLAAAIQSLPDKYREAIILRDFEEFSISEIADRLLLTRQAVKSRIHRGRQMVQEYLKD
;
A
#
# COMPACT_ATOMS: atom_id res chain seq x y z
N MET A 1 -4.94 13.22 9.46
CA MET A 1 -4.37 12.82 10.76
C MET A 1 -3.20 13.75 11.04
N GLN A 2 -3.37 14.70 11.95
CA GLN A 2 -2.25 15.49 12.49
C GLN A 2 -1.69 14.70 13.66
N HIS A 3 -0.45 14.26 13.56
CA HIS A 3 0.27 13.62 14.65
C HIS A 3 1.35 14.58 15.14
N ASP A 4 1.53 14.63 16.46
CA ASP A 4 2.61 15.38 17.05
C ASP A 4 3.96 14.88 16.53
N PRO A 5 4.75 15.74 15.87
CA PRO A 5 6.05 15.34 15.33
C PRO A 5 7.02 14.83 16.40
N ILE A 6 6.93 15.33 17.62
CA ILE A 6 7.77 14.90 18.75
C ILE A 6 7.42 13.47 19.14
N LEU A 7 6.13 13.16 19.26
CA LEU A 7 5.67 11.79 19.55
C LEU A 7 6.09 10.80 18.46
N LEU A 8 5.96 11.18 17.20
CA LEU A 8 6.38 10.36 16.07
C LEU A 8 7.89 10.10 16.07
N GLU A 9 8.69 11.10 16.37
CA GLU A 9 10.14 10.95 16.43
C GLU A 9 10.57 10.05 17.60
N SER A 10 9.99 10.23 18.79
CA SER A 10 10.25 9.37 19.95
C SER A 10 9.86 7.91 19.64
N ALA A 11 8.70 7.70 19.04
CA ALA A 11 8.26 6.36 18.63
C ALA A 11 9.21 5.73 17.59
N ARG A 12 9.70 6.52 16.64
CA ARG A 12 10.67 6.08 15.61
C ARG A 12 12.01 5.68 16.22
N GLN A 13 12.42 6.35 17.29
CA GLN A 13 13.64 6.04 18.05
C GLN A 13 13.51 4.83 18.97
N GLY A 14 12.30 4.24 19.09
CA GLY A 14 12.07 3.03 19.85
C GLY A 14 11.58 3.25 21.29
N ASP A 15 11.14 4.45 21.64
CA ASP A 15 10.48 4.70 22.94
C ASP A 15 9.13 3.95 22.95
N LEU A 16 9.03 2.93 23.77
CA LEU A 16 7.87 2.05 23.86
C LEU A 16 6.61 2.80 24.30
N ALA A 17 6.72 3.76 25.25
CA ALA A 17 5.60 4.54 25.70
C ALA A 17 5.07 5.47 24.59
N ALA A 18 5.99 6.05 23.80
CA ALA A 18 5.63 6.85 22.64
C ALA A 18 4.98 5.98 21.52
N VAL A 19 5.47 4.78 21.29
CA VAL A 19 4.87 3.84 20.34
C VAL A 19 3.46 3.47 20.76
N GLU A 20 3.22 3.06 22.00
CA GLU A 20 1.91 2.71 22.51
C GLU A 20 0.91 3.88 22.39
N LYS A 21 1.32 5.07 22.78
CA LYS A 21 0.52 6.29 22.65
C LYS A 21 0.21 6.60 21.18
N LEU A 22 1.19 6.47 20.30
CA LEU A 22 1.01 6.68 18.86
C LEU A 22 -0.01 5.69 18.27
N LEU A 23 0.10 4.39 18.58
CA LEU A 23 -0.83 3.37 18.11
C LEU A 23 -2.27 3.66 18.56
N THR A 24 -2.45 4.05 19.82
CA THR A 24 -3.74 4.44 20.37
C THR A 24 -4.35 5.62 19.61
N LEU A 25 -3.56 6.67 19.36
CA LEU A 25 -3.99 7.86 18.63
C LEU A 25 -4.25 7.62 17.15
N CYS A 26 -3.53 6.68 16.54
CA CYS A 26 -3.72 6.33 15.13
C CYS A 26 -4.99 5.52 14.87
N ARG A 27 -5.41 4.67 15.80
CA ARG A 27 -6.48 3.69 15.62
C ARG A 27 -7.76 4.25 14.99
N PRO A 28 -8.34 5.38 15.43
CA PRO A 28 -9.55 5.94 14.80
C PRO A 28 -9.32 6.38 13.36
N GLY A 29 -8.13 6.89 13.05
CA GLY A 29 -7.75 7.28 11.69
C GLY A 29 -7.58 6.09 10.76
N LEU A 30 -6.89 5.04 11.22
CA LEU A 30 -6.72 3.78 10.48
C LEU A 30 -8.07 3.12 10.20
N ARG A 31 -9.00 3.14 11.18
CA ARG A 31 -10.35 2.59 10.99
C ARG A 31 -11.12 3.32 9.90
N ARG A 32 -11.08 4.65 9.86
CA ARG A 32 -11.71 5.42 8.75
C ARG A 32 -11.11 5.07 7.39
N ILE A 33 -9.79 4.90 7.32
CA ILE A 33 -9.12 4.46 6.10
C ILE A 33 -9.58 3.05 5.73
N ALA A 34 -9.60 2.11 6.66
CA ALA A 34 -10.03 0.74 6.42
C ALA A 34 -11.49 0.67 5.93
N GLN A 35 -12.40 1.42 6.54
CA GLN A 35 -13.80 1.54 6.12
C GLN A 35 -13.95 2.06 4.68
N SER A 36 -13.02 2.91 4.21
CA SER A 36 -13.05 3.44 2.85
C SER A 36 -12.29 2.59 1.82
N GLN A 37 -11.39 1.71 2.27
CA GLN A 37 -10.48 0.97 1.38
C GLN A 37 -10.76 -0.54 1.34
N CYS A 38 -11.31 -1.11 2.40
CA CYS A 38 -11.65 -2.53 2.41
C CYS A 38 -12.93 -2.80 1.60
N ALA A 39 -12.97 -3.94 0.92
CA ALA A 39 -14.19 -4.43 0.31
C ALA A 39 -15.23 -4.78 1.40
N SER A 40 -16.51 -4.75 1.06
CA SER A 40 -17.61 -5.02 2.00
C SER A 40 -17.56 -6.40 2.65
N SER A 41 -16.85 -7.35 2.04
CA SER A 41 -16.64 -8.69 2.58
C SER A 41 -15.52 -8.79 3.62
N VAL A 42 -14.70 -7.73 3.76
CA VAL A 42 -13.54 -7.69 4.70
C VAL A 42 -13.93 -6.88 5.91
N ASP A 43 -13.75 -7.44 7.12
CA ASP A 43 -13.91 -6.66 8.35
C ASP A 43 -12.82 -5.58 8.44
N PRO A 44 -13.20 -4.29 8.46
CA PRO A 44 -12.23 -3.21 8.62
C PRO A 44 -11.41 -3.30 9.91
N ASP A 45 -11.97 -3.85 10.98
CA ASP A 45 -11.28 -3.96 12.27
C ASP A 45 -10.13 -4.98 12.22
N ASP A 46 -10.26 -6.06 11.44
CA ASP A 46 -9.17 -7.00 11.19
C ASP A 46 -8.00 -6.31 10.46
N ALA A 47 -8.32 -5.53 9.41
CA ALA A 47 -7.30 -4.76 8.70
C ALA A 47 -6.61 -3.73 9.60
N VAL A 48 -7.34 -3.11 10.53
CA VAL A 48 -6.79 -2.16 11.51
C VAL A 48 -5.86 -2.87 12.48
N GLN A 49 -6.22 -4.03 13.02
CA GLN A 49 -5.37 -4.78 13.95
C GLN A 49 -4.04 -5.18 13.31
N GLU A 50 -4.09 -5.76 12.11
CA GLU A 50 -2.88 -6.12 11.36
C GLU A 50 -2.03 -4.88 11.02
N SER A 51 -2.68 -3.77 10.67
CA SER A 51 -1.98 -2.51 10.39
C SER A 51 -1.27 -1.96 11.62
N LEU A 52 -1.91 -1.99 12.79
CA LEU A 52 -1.30 -1.55 14.05
C LEU A 52 -0.08 -2.41 14.40
N LEU A 53 -0.16 -3.74 14.22
CA LEU A 53 0.95 -4.65 14.43
C LEU A 53 2.12 -4.37 13.47
N LEU A 54 1.84 -4.07 12.21
CA LEU A 54 2.87 -3.69 11.23
C LEU A 54 3.51 -2.34 11.55
N ILE A 55 2.73 -1.36 11.99
CA ILE A 55 3.24 -0.06 12.43
C ILE A 55 4.17 -0.26 13.62
N TYR A 56 3.74 -1.00 14.64
CA TYR A 56 4.56 -1.34 15.81
C TYR A 56 5.92 -1.92 15.41
N ARG A 57 5.92 -2.91 14.53
CA ARG A 57 7.13 -3.62 14.11
C ARG A 57 8.06 -2.82 13.21
N ARG A 58 7.55 -1.78 12.53
CA ARG A 58 8.27 -1.11 11.43
C ARG A 58 8.41 0.40 11.60
N ILE A 59 7.92 0.98 12.69
CA ILE A 59 7.99 2.45 12.90
C ILE A 59 9.43 2.96 12.88
N GLY A 60 10.39 2.22 13.43
CA GLY A 60 11.81 2.55 13.39
C GLY A 60 12.42 2.58 11.98
N ALA A 61 11.78 1.95 10.98
CA ALA A 61 12.22 2.00 9.60
C ALA A 61 11.64 3.18 8.80
N LEU A 62 10.82 4.02 9.43
CA LEU A 62 10.25 5.20 8.80
C LEU A 62 11.35 6.22 8.49
N ARG A 63 11.53 6.58 7.21
CA ARG A 63 12.62 7.47 6.80
C ARG A 63 12.42 8.91 7.23
N THR A 64 11.19 9.42 7.10
CA THR A 64 10.82 10.79 7.46
C THR A 64 9.46 10.81 8.14
N ILE A 65 9.29 11.66 9.14
CA ILE A 65 8.03 11.85 9.87
C ILE A 65 6.91 12.29 8.92
N ALA A 66 7.22 13.15 7.96
CA ALA A 66 6.27 13.66 6.97
C ALA A 66 5.65 12.55 6.11
N ALA A 67 6.35 11.42 5.93
CA ALA A 67 5.84 10.27 5.18
C ALA A 67 4.84 9.41 5.97
N PHE A 68 4.69 9.61 7.29
CA PHE A 68 3.87 8.76 8.15
C PHE A 68 2.42 8.60 7.68
N PRO A 69 1.68 9.68 7.30
CA PRO A 69 0.30 9.52 6.83
C PRO A 69 0.17 8.68 5.55
N ALA A 70 1.04 8.90 4.57
CA ALA A 70 1.05 8.12 3.33
C ALA A 70 1.50 6.67 3.56
N TRP A 71 2.45 6.47 4.48
CA TRP A 71 2.95 5.15 4.84
C TRP A 71 1.88 4.33 5.57
N THR A 72 1.16 4.90 6.53
CA THR A 72 0.06 4.23 7.24
C THR A 72 -1.12 3.94 6.32
N PHE A 73 -1.47 4.87 5.42
CA PHE A 73 -2.49 4.65 4.38
C PHE A 73 -2.13 3.42 3.52
N SER A 74 -0.87 3.34 3.06
CA SER A 74 -0.39 2.21 2.25
C SER A 74 -0.37 0.87 3.00
N ILE A 75 -0.18 0.90 4.34
CA ILE A 75 -0.27 -0.30 5.18
C ILE A 75 -1.71 -0.79 5.21
N VAL A 76 -2.67 0.06 5.60
CA VAL A 76 -4.08 -0.31 5.72
C VAL A 76 -4.61 -0.84 4.39
N ARG A 77 -4.36 -0.13 3.29
CA ARG A 77 -4.81 -0.53 1.96
C ARG A 77 -4.29 -1.93 1.58
N ARG A 78 -3.01 -2.22 1.85
CA ARG A 78 -2.44 -3.56 1.60
C ARG A 78 -3.04 -4.64 2.48
N GLU A 79 -3.33 -4.34 3.74
CA GLU A 79 -3.98 -5.31 4.62
C GLU A 79 -5.41 -5.61 4.19
N CYS A 80 -6.19 -4.61 3.75
CA CYS A 80 -7.51 -4.83 3.15
C CYS A 80 -7.41 -5.77 1.92
N GLN A 81 -6.44 -5.54 1.03
CA GLN A 81 -6.25 -6.38 -0.15
C GLN A 81 -5.75 -7.79 0.20
N ARG A 82 -4.87 -7.91 1.20
CA ARG A 82 -4.40 -9.22 1.68
C ARG A 82 -5.54 -10.06 2.24
N LEU A 83 -6.38 -9.46 3.09
CA LEU A 83 -7.55 -10.12 3.65
C LEU A 83 -8.54 -10.51 2.55
N LEU A 84 -8.82 -9.62 1.61
CA LEU A 84 -9.68 -9.94 0.47
C LEU A 84 -9.15 -11.13 -0.35
N ARG A 85 -7.84 -11.19 -0.61
CA ARG A 85 -7.23 -12.33 -1.34
C ARG A 85 -7.33 -13.63 -0.53
N SER A 86 -7.11 -13.59 0.78
CA SER A 86 -7.23 -14.79 1.63
C SER A 86 -8.65 -15.34 1.65
N MET A 87 -9.65 -14.48 1.58
CA MET A 87 -11.06 -14.88 1.51
C MET A 87 -11.42 -15.44 0.13
N ARG A 88 -10.88 -14.88 -0.96
CA ARG A 88 -11.11 -15.37 -2.34
C ARG A 88 -10.53 -16.77 -2.59
N GLY A 89 -9.50 -17.17 -1.87
CA GLY A 89 -9.02 -18.57 -1.87
C GLY A 89 -9.99 -19.56 -1.23
N GLN A 90 -11.04 -19.07 -0.59
CA GLN A 90 -12.05 -19.88 0.11
C GLN A 90 -13.46 -19.83 -0.50
N VAL A 91 -13.75 -18.92 -1.45
CA VAL A 91 -15.09 -18.73 -2.04
C VAL A 91 -15.00 -18.32 -3.50
N GLU A 92 -15.81 -18.91 -4.38
CA GLU A 92 -16.03 -18.51 -5.77
C GLU A 92 -16.54 -17.07 -5.87
N LEU A 93 -16.01 -16.35 -6.90
CA LEU A 93 -16.18 -14.92 -7.13
C LEU A 93 -17.64 -14.49 -7.34
N PRO A 94 -18.10 -13.39 -6.70
CA PRO A 94 -19.06 -12.49 -7.31
C PRO A 94 -18.31 -11.39 -8.08
N GLU A 95 -18.77 -11.11 -9.28
CA GLU A 95 -18.34 -9.98 -10.11
C GLU A 95 -18.51 -8.67 -9.31
N SER A 96 -17.45 -7.91 -9.13
CA SER A 96 -17.51 -6.65 -8.39
C SER A 96 -17.40 -5.48 -9.33
N ASP A 97 -18.54 -4.88 -9.66
CA ASP A 97 -18.66 -3.49 -10.04
C ASP A 97 -18.40 -2.63 -8.79
N HIS A 98 -17.23 -2.07 -8.67
CA HIS A 98 -16.97 -1.00 -7.72
C HIS A 98 -16.66 0.29 -8.46
N PRO A 99 -17.54 1.30 -8.37
CA PRO A 99 -17.25 2.64 -8.88
C PRO A 99 -16.31 3.34 -7.89
N ILE A 100 -15.01 3.30 -8.15
CA ILE A 100 -14.05 4.13 -7.45
C ILE A 100 -13.57 5.22 -8.40
N PHE A 101 -13.86 6.46 -8.03
CA PHE A 101 -13.46 7.73 -8.64
C PHE A 101 -14.30 8.26 -9.80
N THR A 102 -15.38 8.94 -9.46
CA THR A 102 -15.90 10.07 -10.23
C THR A 102 -15.03 11.30 -9.96
N TYR A 103 -14.10 11.61 -10.85
CA TYR A 103 -13.57 12.96 -11.04
C TYR A 103 -13.19 13.14 -12.52
N THR A 104 -13.83 14.09 -13.15
CA THR A 104 -13.93 14.26 -14.61
C THR A 104 -12.65 14.76 -15.29
N ASP A 105 -11.58 15.01 -14.54
CA ASP A 105 -10.31 15.58 -15.04
C ASP A 105 -9.17 14.55 -15.18
N ARG A 106 -9.46 13.25 -15.00
CA ARG A 106 -8.43 12.19 -14.96
C ARG A 106 -8.50 11.17 -16.09
N PHE A 107 -9.34 11.38 -17.08
CA PHE A 107 -9.48 10.38 -18.17
C PHE A 107 -8.21 10.30 -19.01
N ASP A 108 -7.62 11.45 -19.34
CA ASP A 108 -6.39 11.51 -20.13
C ASP A 108 -5.21 10.97 -19.33
N LEU A 109 -5.05 11.37 -18.07
CA LEU A 109 -3.97 10.86 -17.20
C LEU A 109 -4.08 9.34 -16.98
N ARG A 110 -5.27 8.78 -16.89
CA ARG A 110 -5.46 7.32 -16.76
C ARG A 110 -5.06 6.58 -18.02
N ARG A 111 -5.43 7.13 -19.18
CA ARG A 111 -5.06 6.58 -20.49
C ARG A 111 -3.55 6.63 -20.69
N ASP A 112 -2.94 7.76 -20.36
CA ASP A 112 -1.50 7.97 -20.50
C ASP A 112 -0.71 7.07 -19.53
N LEU A 113 -1.18 6.92 -18.29
CA LEU A 113 -0.60 5.99 -17.34
C LEU A 113 -0.73 4.53 -17.80
N ALA A 114 -1.89 4.13 -18.36
CA ALA A 114 -2.08 2.80 -18.90
C ALA A 114 -1.14 2.54 -20.10
N ALA A 115 -0.99 3.51 -20.99
CA ALA A 115 -0.07 3.44 -22.11
C ALA A 115 1.40 3.35 -21.64
N ALA A 116 1.78 4.18 -20.66
CA ALA A 116 3.10 4.14 -20.04
C ALA A 116 3.42 2.75 -19.44
N ILE A 117 2.46 2.15 -18.72
CA ILE A 117 2.64 0.81 -18.15
C ILE A 117 2.70 -0.26 -19.24
N GLN A 118 1.90 -0.17 -20.29
CA GLN A 118 1.94 -1.10 -21.41
C GLN A 118 3.25 -1.02 -22.21
N SER A 119 3.88 0.15 -22.28
CA SER A 119 5.17 0.34 -22.95
C SER A 119 6.35 -0.26 -22.20
N LEU A 120 6.19 -0.61 -20.92
CA LEU A 120 7.26 -1.22 -20.12
C LEU A 120 7.64 -2.61 -20.65
N PRO A 121 8.93 -2.97 -20.64
CA PRO A 121 9.35 -4.36 -20.80
C PRO A 121 8.67 -5.27 -19.76
N ASP A 122 8.28 -6.49 -20.17
CA ASP A 122 7.45 -7.42 -19.37
C ASP A 122 7.93 -7.59 -17.93
N LYS A 123 9.24 -7.78 -17.73
CA LYS A 123 9.85 -7.96 -16.40
C LYS A 123 9.64 -6.79 -15.44
N TYR A 124 9.46 -5.57 -15.95
CA TYR A 124 9.19 -4.38 -15.13
C TYR A 124 7.68 -4.17 -14.98
N ARG A 125 6.93 -4.38 -16.07
CA ARG A 125 5.47 -4.28 -16.09
C ARG A 125 4.86 -5.22 -15.05
N GLU A 126 5.24 -6.49 -15.06
CA GLU A 126 4.77 -7.49 -14.12
C GLU A 126 5.05 -7.09 -12.65
N ALA A 127 6.27 -6.63 -12.37
CA ALA A 127 6.64 -6.19 -11.03
C ALA A 127 5.82 -4.95 -10.56
N ILE A 128 5.52 -4.01 -11.48
CA ILE A 128 4.68 -2.84 -11.21
C ILE A 128 3.23 -3.26 -10.97
N ILE A 129 2.67 -4.11 -11.82
CA ILE A 129 1.29 -4.60 -11.67
C ILE A 129 1.14 -5.30 -10.33
N LEU A 130 1.99 -6.26 -10.03
CA LEU A 130 1.94 -6.99 -8.75
C LEU A 130 2.11 -6.06 -7.54
N ARG A 131 2.94 -5.03 -7.64
CA ARG A 131 3.22 -4.14 -6.51
C ARG A 131 2.21 -3.03 -6.32
N ASP A 132 1.87 -2.30 -7.41
CA ASP A 132 1.16 -1.03 -7.35
C ASP A 132 -0.35 -1.17 -7.63
N PHE A 133 -0.76 -2.26 -8.31
CA PHE A 133 -2.17 -2.56 -8.60
C PHE A 133 -2.71 -3.72 -7.77
N GLU A 134 -1.99 -4.85 -7.72
CA GLU A 134 -2.41 -6.02 -6.94
C GLU A 134 -1.90 -5.98 -5.49
N GLU A 135 -1.05 -5.02 -5.16
CA GLU A 135 -0.57 -4.69 -3.81
C GLU A 135 0.17 -5.81 -3.07
N PHE A 136 0.78 -6.73 -3.82
CA PHE A 136 1.63 -7.76 -3.22
C PHE A 136 2.82 -7.14 -2.48
N SER A 137 3.21 -7.75 -1.37
CA SER A 137 4.46 -7.41 -0.68
C SER A 137 5.68 -7.79 -1.51
N ILE A 138 6.84 -7.19 -1.22
CA ILE A 138 8.10 -7.56 -1.89
C ILE A 138 8.44 -9.05 -1.72
N SER A 139 8.09 -9.65 -0.58
CA SER A 139 8.29 -11.09 -0.35
C SER A 139 7.40 -11.92 -1.26
N GLU A 140 6.10 -11.65 -1.29
CA GLU A 140 5.15 -12.37 -2.13
C GLU A 140 5.51 -12.26 -3.62
N ILE A 141 5.96 -11.09 -4.07
CA ILE A 141 6.43 -10.89 -5.45
C ILE A 141 7.70 -11.71 -5.70
N ALA A 142 8.63 -11.72 -4.75
CA ALA A 142 9.87 -12.48 -4.86
C ALA A 142 9.60 -13.99 -4.99
N ASP A 143 8.69 -14.50 -4.15
CA ASP A 143 8.28 -15.91 -4.18
C ASP A 143 7.54 -16.25 -5.49
N ARG A 144 6.62 -15.38 -5.93
CA ARG A 144 5.82 -15.59 -7.15
C ARG A 144 6.66 -15.54 -8.43
N LEU A 145 7.64 -14.62 -8.50
CA LEU A 145 8.50 -14.45 -9.68
C LEU A 145 9.80 -15.26 -9.61
N LEU A 146 10.01 -16.05 -8.55
CA LEU A 146 11.23 -16.80 -8.28
C LEU A 146 12.48 -15.90 -8.31
N LEU A 147 12.38 -14.74 -7.66
CA LEU A 147 13.42 -13.70 -7.61
C LEU A 147 13.86 -13.42 -6.18
N THR A 148 15.03 -12.82 -6.04
CA THR A 148 15.45 -12.24 -4.76
C THR A 148 14.64 -10.98 -4.46
N ARG A 149 14.40 -10.67 -3.18
CA ARG A 149 13.75 -9.42 -2.75
C ARG A 149 14.45 -8.17 -3.29
N GLN A 150 15.78 -8.23 -3.43
CA GLN A 150 16.55 -7.13 -3.98
C GLN A 150 16.29 -6.95 -5.48
N ALA A 151 16.21 -8.04 -6.24
CA ALA A 151 15.86 -8.00 -7.66
C ALA A 151 14.45 -7.40 -7.89
N VAL A 152 13.47 -7.80 -7.05
CA VAL A 152 12.12 -7.23 -7.09
C VAL A 152 12.13 -5.72 -6.83
N LYS A 153 12.84 -5.27 -5.78
CA LYS A 153 12.98 -3.83 -5.48
C LYS A 153 13.58 -3.06 -6.66
N SER A 154 14.62 -3.61 -7.29
CA SER A 154 15.27 -3.00 -8.44
C SER A 154 14.33 -2.94 -9.66
N ARG A 155 13.56 -4.00 -9.92
CA ARG A 155 12.58 -4.01 -11.03
C ARG A 155 11.48 -2.96 -10.82
N ILE A 156 10.93 -2.87 -9.62
CA ILE A 156 9.90 -1.87 -9.27
C ILE A 156 10.48 -0.45 -9.43
N HIS A 157 11.68 -0.21 -8.89
CA HIS A 157 12.31 1.10 -8.98
C HIS A 157 12.52 1.54 -10.43
N ARG A 158 13.12 0.69 -11.27
CA ARG A 158 13.34 0.98 -12.69
C ARG A 158 12.04 1.12 -13.47
N GLY A 159 11.04 0.26 -13.20
CA GLY A 159 9.73 0.38 -13.85
C GLY A 159 9.07 1.71 -13.56
N ARG A 160 9.11 2.19 -12.30
CA ARG A 160 8.57 3.50 -11.93
C ARG A 160 9.32 4.66 -12.59
N GLN A 161 10.65 4.56 -12.71
CA GLN A 161 11.43 5.57 -13.44
C GLN A 161 11.01 5.66 -14.91
N MET A 162 10.88 4.52 -15.59
CA MET A 162 10.45 4.48 -17.00
C MET A 162 9.03 5.03 -17.20
N VAL A 163 8.09 4.71 -16.29
CA VAL A 163 6.74 5.32 -16.32
C VAL A 163 6.82 6.84 -16.13
N GLN A 164 7.66 7.31 -15.20
CA GLN A 164 7.84 8.73 -14.95
C GLN A 164 8.45 9.46 -16.14
N GLU A 165 9.38 8.85 -16.85
CA GLU A 165 9.98 9.37 -18.07
C GLU A 165 8.93 9.48 -19.18
N TYR A 166 8.17 8.42 -19.42
CA TYR A 166 7.09 8.40 -20.43
C TYR A 166 6.03 9.51 -20.22
N LEU A 167 5.69 9.79 -18.95
CA LEU A 167 4.67 10.80 -18.63
C LEU A 167 5.19 12.26 -18.66
N LYS A 168 6.49 12.47 -18.90
CA LYS A 168 7.08 13.80 -19.03
C LYS A 168 7.18 14.27 -20.48
N ASP A 169 7.16 13.31 -21.42
CA ASP A 169 7.16 13.56 -22.86
C ASP A 169 5.73 13.85 -23.35
#